data_8627510c703a5c7867a88f2c8d284646
#
_entry.id   8627510c703a5c7867a88f2c8d284646
#
_cell.length_a   1.000
_cell.length_b   1.000
_cell.length_c   1.000
_cell.angle_alpha   90.00
_cell.angle_beta   90.00
_cell.angle_gamma   90.00
#
_symmetry.space_group_name_H-M   'P 1'
#
loop_
_entity.id
_entity.type
_entity.pdbx_description
1 polymer ?
#
loop_
_entity_poly.entity_id
_entity_poly.type
_entity_poly.pdbx_seq_one_letter_code
_entity_poly.pdbx_strand_id
1 'polypeptide(L)'
;MVNKHLKDSVAALTPKAEIEGEMGDSHMGLQARLMSQALRKLTGQIKNANCLVIFINQIRMKIGVMFGNPETTTGGNALKFYSSVRLDIRRTGSVKDGDEVIGNETRVKVVKNKLAAPFRQVDFQILYGEGISKAGELIELGVKHKLVEKSGAWYAYNGEKIGQGKANAMKWLHENPAKSDELEAKLRAELVANPEQALMADIEQSNDDAESDF
;
A
#
# COMPACT_ATOMS: atom_id res chain seq x y z
N MET A 1 19.52 -15.69 -1.52
CA MET A 1 19.23 -14.49 -2.37
C MET A 1 17.85 -14.69 -3.01
N VAL A 2 16.87 -13.85 -2.72
CA VAL A 2 15.54 -13.96 -3.35
C VAL A 2 15.61 -13.19 -4.67
N ASN A 3 15.49 -13.86 -5.81
CA ASN A 3 15.38 -13.22 -7.10
C ASN A 3 14.01 -12.52 -7.19
N LYS A 4 14.02 -11.19 -7.21
CA LYS A 4 12.81 -10.38 -7.39
C LYS A 4 12.54 -10.24 -8.89
N HIS A 5 11.45 -10.83 -9.37
CA HIS A 5 10.94 -10.54 -10.70
C HIS A 5 9.72 -9.65 -10.57
N LEU A 6 9.89 -8.39 -10.95
CA LEU A 6 8.76 -7.46 -11.12
C LEU A 6 8.14 -7.73 -12.49
N LYS A 7 6.86 -8.09 -12.52
CA LYS A 7 6.09 -8.14 -13.76
C LYS A 7 5.35 -6.83 -13.92
N ASP A 8 5.31 -6.34 -15.15
CA ASP A 8 4.49 -5.21 -15.53
C ASP A 8 3.00 -5.44 -15.23
N SER A 9 2.22 -4.39 -15.42
CA SER A 9 0.77 -4.45 -15.20
C SER A 9 0.15 -5.64 -15.94
N VAL A 10 -0.68 -6.42 -15.24
CA VAL A 10 -1.46 -7.52 -15.85
C VAL A 10 -2.27 -7.01 -17.05
N ALA A 11 -2.68 -5.75 -17.05
CA ALA A 11 -3.39 -5.12 -18.15
C ALA A 11 -2.55 -5.01 -19.45
N ALA A 12 -1.22 -5.00 -19.33
CA ALA A 12 -0.30 -4.93 -20.48
C ALA A 12 0.01 -6.31 -21.07
N LEU A 13 -0.44 -7.41 -20.46
CA LEU A 13 -0.26 -8.76 -21.00
C LEU A 13 -1.29 -9.02 -22.08
N THR A 14 -0.84 -8.95 -23.33
CA THR A 14 -1.70 -9.14 -24.51
C THR A 14 -1.58 -10.59 -25.00
N PRO A 15 -2.71 -11.32 -25.18
CA PRO A 15 -2.71 -12.64 -25.81
C PRO A 15 -2.23 -12.57 -27.26
N LYS A 16 -1.53 -13.62 -27.72
CA LYS A 16 -1.00 -13.71 -29.10
C LYS A 16 -2.09 -13.48 -30.14
N ALA A 17 -3.25 -14.10 -29.96
CA ALA A 17 -4.39 -13.98 -30.88
C ALA A 17 -4.95 -12.53 -30.96
N GLU A 18 -4.77 -11.72 -29.94
CA GLU A 18 -5.15 -10.31 -29.94
C GLU A 18 -4.12 -9.46 -30.69
N ILE A 19 -2.83 -9.87 -30.64
CA ILE A 19 -1.75 -9.21 -31.40
C ILE A 19 -1.86 -9.50 -32.91
N GLU A 20 -2.26 -10.73 -33.27
CA GLU A 20 -2.35 -11.20 -34.66
C GLU A 20 -3.72 -10.93 -35.28
N GLY A 21 -4.74 -10.54 -34.47
CA GLY A 21 -6.08 -10.21 -34.93
C GLY A 21 -6.20 -8.80 -35.50
N GLU A 22 -7.32 -8.54 -36.19
CA GLU A 22 -7.63 -7.21 -36.71
C GLU A 22 -8.24 -6.30 -35.65
N MET A 23 -8.09 -4.97 -35.82
CA MET A 23 -8.70 -4.01 -34.93
C MET A 23 -10.24 -4.09 -35.00
N GLY A 24 -10.86 -4.42 -33.87
CA GLY A 24 -12.31 -4.60 -33.77
C GLY A 24 -12.76 -6.03 -33.55
N ASP A 25 -11.85 -7.00 -33.66
CA ASP A 25 -12.14 -8.39 -33.33
C ASP A 25 -12.52 -8.57 -31.86
N SER A 26 -13.55 -9.38 -31.63
CA SER A 26 -14.01 -9.65 -30.27
C SER A 26 -13.19 -10.75 -29.63
N HIS A 27 -12.33 -10.38 -28.67
CA HIS A 27 -11.46 -11.30 -27.93
C HIS A 27 -11.93 -11.54 -26.48
N MET A 28 -13.24 -11.73 -26.29
CA MET A 28 -13.81 -11.92 -24.95
C MET A 28 -13.16 -13.06 -24.16
N GLY A 29 -12.62 -12.72 -22.99
CA GLY A 29 -12.07 -13.69 -22.04
C GLY A 29 -10.70 -14.28 -22.39
N LEU A 30 -10.05 -13.91 -23.50
CA LEU A 30 -8.72 -14.42 -23.86
C LEU A 30 -7.67 -14.10 -22.79
N GLN A 31 -7.63 -12.88 -22.29
CA GLN A 31 -6.69 -12.49 -21.25
C GLN A 31 -6.93 -13.28 -19.95
N ALA A 32 -8.17 -13.56 -19.58
CA ALA A 32 -8.48 -14.39 -18.41
C ALA A 32 -8.02 -15.85 -18.59
N ARG A 33 -8.16 -16.41 -19.80
CA ARG A 33 -7.64 -17.75 -20.14
C ARG A 33 -6.13 -17.78 -20.11
N LEU A 34 -5.45 -16.76 -20.68
CA LEU A 34 -3.99 -16.61 -20.64
C LEU A 34 -3.50 -16.60 -19.20
N MET A 35 -4.08 -15.76 -18.32
CA MET A 35 -3.71 -15.68 -16.93
C MET A 35 -3.92 -17.00 -16.18
N SER A 36 -5.03 -17.69 -16.41
CA SER A 36 -5.30 -18.99 -15.80
C SER A 36 -4.29 -20.06 -16.20
N GLN A 37 -3.87 -20.08 -17.47
CA GLN A 37 -2.85 -21.02 -17.97
C GLN A 37 -1.46 -20.66 -17.46
N ALA A 38 -1.10 -19.38 -17.48
CA ALA A 38 0.19 -18.90 -17.03
C ALA A 38 0.40 -19.19 -15.53
N LEU A 39 -0.59 -18.89 -14.68
CA LEU A 39 -0.50 -19.11 -13.24
C LEU A 39 -0.36 -20.60 -12.89
N ARG A 40 -1.06 -21.49 -13.58
CA ARG A 40 -0.89 -22.94 -13.40
C ARG A 40 0.54 -23.39 -13.68
N LYS A 41 1.16 -22.90 -14.76
CA LYS A 41 2.54 -23.23 -15.13
C LYS A 41 3.55 -22.58 -14.17
N LEU A 42 3.33 -21.32 -13.81
CA LEU A 42 4.27 -20.54 -12.97
C LEU A 42 4.32 -21.03 -11.53
N THR A 43 3.21 -21.53 -10.97
CA THR A 43 3.16 -21.91 -9.55
C THR A 43 4.23 -22.92 -9.17
N GLY A 44 4.42 -23.98 -9.96
CA GLY A 44 5.47 -24.98 -9.73
C GLY A 44 6.88 -24.39 -9.90
N GLN A 45 7.09 -23.57 -10.91
CA GLN A 45 8.37 -22.94 -11.19
C GLN A 45 8.77 -21.94 -10.12
N ILE A 46 7.82 -21.11 -9.66
CA ILE A 46 8.02 -20.13 -8.59
C ILE A 46 8.45 -20.83 -7.30
N LYS A 47 7.79 -21.93 -6.93
CA LYS A 47 8.15 -22.74 -5.76
C LYS A 47 9.57 -23.29 -5.87
N ASN A 48 9.92 -23.89 -7.01
CA ASN A 48 11.24 -24.50 -7.21
C ASN A 48 12.36 -23.46 -7.27
N ALA A 49 12.08 -22.27 -7.82
CA ALA A 49 13.03 -21.18 -7.92
C ALA A 49 13.16 -20.36 -6.62
N ASN A 50 12.37 -20.65 -5.59
CA ASN A 50 12.29 -19.86 -4.35
C ASN A 50 12.21 -18.36 -4.62
N CYS A 51 11.30 -17.96 -5.52
CA CYS A 51 11.18 -16.62 -6.06
C CYS A 51 9.90 -15.95 -5.57
N LEU A 52 9.98 -14.65 -5.24
CA LEU A 52 8.80 -13.80 -5.01
C LEU A 52 8.35 -13.18 -6.33
N VAL A 53 7.09 -13.40 -6.70
CA VAL A 53 6.47 -12.79 -7.88
C VAL A 53 5.41 -11.78 -7.45
N ILE A 54 5.53 -10.55 -7.94
CA ILE A 54 4.60 -9.45 -7.67
C ILE A 54 3.86 -9.12 -8.97
N PHE A 55 2.53 -9.24 -8.94
CA PHE A 55 1.65 -8.80 -10.04
C PHE A 55 1.06 -7.43 -9.69
N ILE A 56 1.26 -6.47 -10.58
CA ILE A 56 0.61 -5.15 -10.52
C ILE A 56 -0.65 -5.22 -11.38
N ASN A 57 -1.79 -4.80 -10.84
CA ASN A 57 -3.05 -4.80 -11.57
C ASN A 57 -3.74 -3.44 -11.46
N GLN A 58 -4.63 -3.17 -12.40
CA GLN A 58 -5.42 -1.94 -12.44
C GLN A 58 -6.87 -2.26 -12.10
N ILE A 59 -7.51 -1.33 -11.40
CA ILE A 59 -8.95 -1.39 -11.12
C ILE A 59 -9.70 -0.90 -12.36
N ARG A 60 -10.77 -1.60 -12.69
CA ARG A 60 -11.73 -1.26 -13.73
C ARG A 60 -13.13 -1.29 -13.15
N MET A 61 -14.02 -0.52 -13.74
CA MET A 61 -15.43 -0.50 -13.36
C MET A 61 -16.23 -1.36 -14.36
N LYS A 62 -17.05 -2.26 -13.84
CA LYS A 62 -18.01 -3.00 -14.65
C LYS A 62 -19.19 -2.11 -15.01
N ILE A 63 -19.50 -2.01 -16.27
CA ILE A 63 -20.67 -1.29 -16.76
C ILE A 63 -21.94 -2.10 -16.43
N GLY A 64 -23.00 -1.41 -16.00
CA GLY A 64 -24.32 -2.03 -15.77
C GLY A 64 -24.51 -2.75 -14.44
N VAL A 65 -23.56 -2.62 -13.48
CA VAL A 65 -23.75 -3.13 -12.13
C VAL A 65 -24.50 -2.10 -11.29
N MET A 66 -25.79 -2.35 -11.04
CA MET A 66 -26.63 -1.46 -10.24
C MET A 66 -26.54 -1.72 -8.73
N PHE A 67 -26.17 -2.94 -8.32
CA PHE A 67 -26.05 -3.33 -6.93
C PHE A 67 -24.73 -4.06 -6.66
N GLY A 68 -24.15 -3.83 -5.48
CA GLY A 68 -22.86 -4.40 -5.08
C GLY A 68 -21.66 -3.62 -5.64
N ASN A 69 -20.45 -4.15 -5.44
CA ASN A 69 -19.22 -3.47 -5.85
C ASN A 69 -18.95 -3.67 -7.34
N PRO A 70 -18.99 -2.60 -8.15
CA PRO A 70 -18.73 -2.65 -9.59
C PRO A 70 -17.24 -2.84 -9.92
N GLU A 71 -16.34 -2.70 -8.94
CA GLU A 71 -14.91 -2.76 -9.18
C GLU A 71 -14.46 -4.18 -9.57
N THR A 72 -13.61 -4.24 -10.55
CA THR A 72 -12.98 -5.47 -11.04
C THR A 72 -11.53 -5.21 -11.43
N THR A 73 -10.79 -6.27 -11.67
CA THR A 73 -9.41 -6.21 -12.15
C THR A 73 -9.30 -6.91 -13.49
N THR A 74 -8.30 -6.54 -14.30
CA THR A 74 -8.00 -7.20 -15.56
C THR A 74 -7.45 -8.63 -15.35
N GLY A 75 -7.50 -9.48 -16.36
CA GLY A 75 -6.97 -10.84 -16.29
C GLY A 75 -7.87 -11.87 -15.59
N GLY A 76 -9.14 -11.53 -15.32
CA GLY A 76 -10.13 -12.42 -14.72
C GLY A 76 -9.87 -12.70 -13.23
N ASN A 77 -10.44 -13.81 -12.73
CA ASN A 77 -10.42 -14.13 -11.31
C ASN A 77 -9.23 -15.00 -10.86
N ALA A 78 -8.43 -15.53 -11.79
CA ALA A 78 -7.38 -16.50 -11.45
C ALA A 78 -6.38 -15.96 -10.41
N LEU A 79 -5.91 -14.72 -10.57
CA LEU A 79 -5.01 -14.07 -9.60
C LEU A 79 -5.59 -14.00 -8.20
N LYS A 80 -6.90 -13.79 -8.05
CA LYS A 80 -7.56 -13.74 -6.74
C LYS A 80 -7.41 -15.04 -5.97
N PHE A 81 -7.39 -16.18 -6.66
CA PHE A 81 -7.24 -17.51 -6.06
C PHE A 81 -5.77 -17.87 -5.82
N TYR A 82 -4.91 -17.65 -6.82
CA TYR A 82 -3.49 -18.04 -6.76
C TYR A 82 -2.67 -17.18 -5.80
N SER A 83 -2.96 -15.90 -5.64
CA SER A 83 -2.22 -15.00 -4.77
C SER A 83 -2.24 -15.45 -3.32
N SER A 84 -1.10 -15.37 -2.63
CA SER A 84 -0.97 -15.56 -1.19
C SER A 84 -1.35 -14.29 -0.44
N VAL A 85 -0.94 -13.14 -0.95
CA VAL A 85 -1.26 -11.81 -0.41
C VAL A 85 -1.88 -10.96 -1.52
N ARG A 86 -2.88 -10.15 -1.19
CA ARG A 86 -3.45 -9.13 -2.07
C ARG A 86 -3.55 -7.83 -1.30
N LEU A 87 -3.02 -6.79 -1.91
CA LEU A 87 -3.06 -5.43 -1.41
C LEU A 87 -3.95 -4.59 -2.33
N ASP A 88 -4.84 -3.81 -1.75
CA ASP A 88 -5.58 -2.74 -2.43
C ASP A 88 -4.92 -1.42 -2.05
N ILE A 89 -4.50 -0.66 -3.05
CA ILE A 89 -3.77 0.59 -2.88
C ILE A 89 -4.62 1.72 -3.45
N ARG A 90 -4.93 2.71 -2.60
CA ARG A 90 -5.78 3.86 -2.94
C ARG A 90 -5.09 5.16 -2.57
N ARG A 91 -5.20 6.14 -3.47
CA ARG A 91 -4.91 7.53 -3.11
C ARG A 91 -6.10 8.06 -2.32
N THR A 92 -5.84 8.61 -1.14
CA THR A 92 -6.85 9.21 -0.25
C THR A 92 -6.82 10.73 -0.27
N GLY A 93 -5.64 11.32 -0.55
CA GLY A 93 -5.48 12.76 -0.56
C GLY A 93 -4.22 13.22 -1.31
N SER A 94 -3.90 14.48 -1.14
CA SER A 94 -2.69 15.11 -1.67
C SER A 94 -1.89 15.71 -0.53
N VAL A 95 -0.60 15.46 -0.51
CA VAL A 95 0.36 16.14 0.39
C VAL A 95 0.74 17.47 -0.25
N LYS A 96 0.59 18.55 0.50
CA LYS A 96 0.90 19.91 0.04
C LYS A 96 1.98 20.55 0.91
N ASP A 97 2.80 21.36 0.27
CA ASP A 97 3.70 22.31 0.92
C ASP A 97 3.32 23.72 0.43
N GLY A 98 2.64 24.48 1.29
CA GLY A 98 1.93 25.70 0.87
C GLY A 98 0.84 25.36 -0.16
N ASP A 99 0.94 25.98 -1.34
CA ASP A 99 0.00 25.75 -2.47
C ASP A 99 0.45 24.63 -3.42
N GLU A 100 1.68 24.14 -3.28
CA GLU A 100 2.25 23.13 -4.16
C GLU A 100 1.89 21.71 -3.68
N VAL A 101 1.49 20.84 -4.63
CA VAL A 101 1.26 19.42 -4.36
C VAL A 101 2.57 18.67 -4.51
N ILE A 102 3.14 18.22 -3.41
CA ILE A 102 4.43 17.52 -3.34
C ILE A 102 4.32 16.00 -3.25
N GLY A 103 3.12 15.47 -3.09
CA GLY A 103 2.92 14.03 -2.95
C GLY A 103 1.47 13.61 -2.84
N ASN A 104 1.26 12.34 -2.55
CA ASN A 104 -0.05 11.74 -2.34
C ASN A 104 -0.14 11.06 -0.98
N GLU A 105 -1.26 11.22 -0.30
CA GLU A 105 -1.66 10.35 0.78
C GLU A 105 -2.21 9.04 0.19
N THR A 106 -1.75 7.93 0.72
CA THR A 106 -2.01 6.62 0.15
C THR A 106 -2.41 5.65 1.23
N ARG A 107 -3.50 4.94 1.01
CA ARG A 107 -4.03 3.87 1.86
C ARG A 107 -3.77 2.52 1.22
N VAL A 108 -3.20 1.60 1.98
CA VAL A 108 -3.04 0.20 1.60
C VAL A 108 -3.87 -0.67 2.51
N LYS A 109 -4.78 -1.44 1.92
CA LYS A 109 -5.59 -2.44 2.63
C LYS A 109 -5.18 -3.85 2.23
N VAL A 110 -4.92 -4.70 3.21
CA VAL A 110 -4.63 -6.13 3.00
C VAL A 110 -5.96 -6.86 2.82
N VAL A 111 -6.40 -7.05 1.57
CA VAL A 111 -7.71 -7.68 1.26
C VAL A 111 -7.66 -9.20 1.27
N LYS A 112 -6.47 -9.79 1.21
CA LYS A 112 -6.24 -11.24 1.36
C LYS A 112 -4.84 -11.48 1.90
N ASN A 113 -4.74 -12.36 2.88
CA ASN A 113 -3.46 -12.85 3.38
C ASN A 113 -3.60 -14.31 3.83
N LYS A 114 -2.74 -15.20 3.30
CA LYS A 114 -2.68 -16.62 3.69
C LYS A 114 -1.62 -16.90 4.74
N LEU A 115 -0.78 -15.90 5.06
CA LEU A 115 0.39 -16.05 5.94
C LEU A 115 0.18 -15.41 7.32
N ALA A 116 -0.75 -14.45 7.42
CA ALA A 116 -1.10 -13.73 8.64
C ALA A 116 -2.54 -13.23 8.57
N ALA A 117 -3.02 -12.56 9.63
CA ALA A 117 -4.36 -11.97 9.68
C ALA A 117 -4.55 -10.95 8.53
N PRO A 118 -5.60 -11.09 7.71
CA PRO A 118 -5.94 -10.13 6.67
C PRO A 118 -6.68 -8.90 7.24
N PHE A 119 -7.08 -8.00 6.34
CA PHE A 119 -7.91 -6.80 6.60
C PHE A 119 -7.22 -5.68 7.39
N ARG A 120 -5.90 -5.77 7.58
CA ARG A 120 -5.12 -4.65 8.10
C ARG A 120 -5.04 -3.54 7.06
N GLN A 121 -4.98 -2.32 7.55
CA GLN A 121 -4.91 -1.11 6.75
C GLN A 121 -3.78 -0.22 7.28
N VAL A 122 -3.10 0.47 6.38
CA VAL A 122 -2.05 1.44 6.72
C VAL A 122 -2.16 2.62 5.76
N ASP A 123 -2.04 3.81 6.30
CA ASP A 123 -1.96 5.07 5.56
C ASP A 123 -0.53 5.58 5.62
N PHE A 124 -0.02 6.09 4.49
CA PHE A 124 1.31 6.68 4.40
C PHE A 124 1.39 7.66 3.24
N GLN A 125 2.45 8.47 3.24
CA GLN A 125 2.69 9.48 2.23
C GLN A 125 3.70 9.00 1.20
N ILE A 126 3.40 9.24 -0.08
CA ILE A 126 4.33 9.07 -1.20
C ILE A 126 4.67 10.45 -1.72
N LEU A 127 5.93 10.87 -1.55
CA LEU A 127 6.45 12.13 -2.05
C LEU A 127 7.00 11.98 -3.47
N TYR A 128 6.80 12.97 -4.31
CA TYR A 128 7.26 12.94 -5.68
C TYR A 128 8.79 13.02 -5.73
N GLY A 129 9.41 12.10 -6.48
CA GLY A 129 10.86 11.99 -6.59
C GLY A 129 11.57 11.26 -5.44
N GLU A 130 10.92 11.13 -4.27
CA GLU A 130 11.51 10.48 -3.08
C GLU A 130 10.92 9.09 -2.80
N GLY A 131 9.60 8.91 -3.04
CA GLY A 131 8.88 7.69 -2.71
C GLY A 131 8.20 7.74 -1.35
N ILE A 132 8.17 6.62 -0.62
CA ILE A 132 7.49 6.54 0.69
C ILE A 132 8.23 7.42 1.71
N SER A 133 7.50 8.33 2.37
CA SER A 133 8.04 9.26 3.35
C SER A 133 8.29 8.58 4.69
N LYS A 134 9.50 8.04 4.90
CA LYS A 134 9.89 7.43 6.17
C LYS A 134 9.78 8.42 7.34
N ALA A 135 10.24 9.66 7.15
CA ALA A 135 10.18 10.69 8.18
C ALA A 135 8.73 11.05 8.56
N GLY A 136 7.84 11.12 7.56
CA GLY A 136 6.41 11.35 7.78
C GLY A 136 5.76 10.27 8.64
N GLU A 137 6.08 9.01 8.36
CA GLU A 137 5.63 7.86 9.14
C GLU A 137 6.15 7.87 10.58
N LEU A 138 7.44 8.13 10.76
CA LEU A 138 8.05 8.20 12.08
C LEU A 138 7.40 9.27 12.96
N ILE A 139 7.05 10.43 12.39
CA ILE A 139 6.34 11.49 13.14
C ILE A 139 4.91 11.03 13.50
N GLU A 140 4.16 10.45 12.55
CA GLU A 140 2.78 10.01 12.82
C GLU A 140 2.72 8.89 13.85
N LEU A 141 3.51 7.85 13.65
CA LEU A 141 3.61 6.75 14.60
C LEU A 141 4.17 7.22 15.94
N GLY A 142 5.17 8.13 15.92
CA GLY A 142 5.73 8.71 17.11
C GLY A 142 4.69 9.47 17.95
N VAL A 143 3.81 10.22 17.31
CA VAL A 143 2.68 10.90 17.99
C VAL A 143 1.66 9.89 18.52
N LYS A 144 1.27 8.91 17.69
CA LYS A 144 0.31 7.86 18.06
C LYS A 144 0.78 7.08 19.30
N HIS A 145 2.07 6.75 19.37
CA HIS A 145 2.70 6.03 20.47
C HIS A 145 3.29 6.92 21.56
N LYS A 146 2.97 8.23 21.55
CA LYS A 146 3.41 9.20 22.58
C LYS A 146 4.93 9.31 22.75
N LEU A 147 5.71 8.90 21.76
CA LEU A 147 7.16 9.10 21.70
C LEU A 147 7.50 10.49 21.15
N VAL A 148 6.63 11.05 20.33
CA VAL A 148 6.69 12.43 19.85
C VAL A 148 5.50 13.18 20.44
N GLU A 149 5.75 14.27 21.11
CA GLU A 149 4.73 15.14 21.69
C GLU A 149 4.21 16.09 20.62
N LYS A 150 2.86 16.22 20.53
CA LYS A 150 2.21 17.21 19.67
C LYS A 150 1.37 18.15 20.51
N SER A 151 1.72 19.44 20.49
CA SER A 151 0.96 20.50 21.16
C SER A 151 0.56 21.57 20.15
N GLY A 152 -0.72 21.55 19.75
CA GLY A 152 -1.21 22.37 18.64
C GLY A 152 -0.45 22.06 17.35
N ALA A 153 0.22 23.08 16.80
CA ALA A 153 1.06 22.93 15.60
C ALA A 153 2.52 22.48 15.89
N TRP A 154 2.92 22.43 17.16
CA TRP A 154 4.30 22.13 17.55
C TRP A 154 4.52 20.65 17.81
N TYR A 155 5.67 20.16 17.35
CA TYR A 155 6.17 18.81 17.61
C TYR A 155 7.41 18.89 18.49
N ALA A 156 7.53 17.97 19.45
CA ALA A 156 8.71 17.83 20.30
C ALA A 156 9.11 16.36 20.44
N TYR A 157 10.40 16.11 20.54
CA TYR A 157 10.98 14.78 20.75
C TYR A 157 12.04 14.85 21.85
N ASN A 158 11.92 14.01 22.89
CA ASN A 158 12.78 14.03 24.08
C ASN A 158 12.87 15.43 24.73
N GLY A 159 11.76 16.18 24.75
CA GLY A 159 11.72 17.54 25.32
C GLY A 159 12.27 18.66 24.41
N GLU A 160 12.83 18.32 23.27
CA GLU A 160 13.33 19.26 22.25
C GLU A 160 12.24 19.58 21.22
N LYS A 161 12.01 20.85 20.91
CA LYS A 161 11.09 21.25 19.83
C LYS A 161 11.73 20.95 18.48
N ILE A 162 11.10 20.06 17.71
CA ILE A 162 11.61 19.59 16.41
C ILE A 162 10.98 20.28 15.21
N GLY A 163 9.90 21.07 15.42
CA GLY A 163 9.32 21.87 14.35
C GLY A 163 7.90 22.32 14.60
N GLN A 164 7.52 23.41 13.95
CA GLN A 164 6.13 23.84 13.84
C GLN A 164 5.56 23.31 12.53
N GLY A 165 4.53 22.46 12.62
CA GLY A 165 3.99 21.71 11.48
C GLY A 165 4.76 20.44 11.16
N LYS A 166 4.05 19.47 10.52
CA LYS A 166 4.60 18.16 10.19
C LYS A 166 5.81 18.26 9.23
N ALA A 167 5.75 19.17 8.24
CA ALA A 167 6.83 19.35 7.28
C ALA A 167 8.15 19.74 7.92
N ASN A 168 8.13 20.67 8.89
CA ASN A 168 9.34 21.08 9.61
C ASN A 168 9.87 19.97 10.53
N ALA A 169 8.99 19.20 11.18
CA ALA A 169 9.40 18.05 11.98
C ALA A 169 10.03 16.94 11.11
N MET A 170 9.50 16.68 9.91
CA MET A 170 10.11 15.76 8.93
C MET A 170 11.49 16.25 8.48
N LYS A 171 11.61 17.54 8.16
CA LYS A 171 12.90 18.17 7.77
C LYS A 171 13.92 18.00 8.89
N TRP A 172 13.55 18.25 10.14
CA TRP A 172 14.42 18.05 11.29
C TRP A 172 14.92 16.59 11.39
N LEU A 173 14.06 15.59 11.16
CA LEU A 173 14.47 14.18 11.13
C LEU A 173 15.45 13.86 9.99
N HIS A 174 15.29 14.49 8.83
CA HIS A 174 16.25 14.37 7.72
C HIS A 174 17.62 14.97 8.05
N GLU A 175 17.64 16.09 8.77
CA GLU A 175 18.87 16.77 9.21
C GLU A 175 19.54 16.07 10.39
N ASN A 176 18.79 15.23 11.14
CA ASN A 176 19.25 14.50 12.31
C ASN A 176 19.06 12.98 12.18
N PRO A 177 19.82 12.29 11.29
CA PRO A 177 19.62 10.87 11.00
C PRO A 177 19.77 9.96 12.24
N ALA A 178 20.68 10.28 13.14
CA ALA A 178 20.86 9.52 14.39
C ALA A 178 19.61 9.54 15.28
N LYS A 179 18.89 10.68 15.34
CA LYS A 179 17.62 10.80 16.07
C LYS A 179 16.47 10.10 15.34
N SER A 180 16.47 10.13 14.02
CA SER A 180 15.53 9.38 13.21
C SER A 180 15.65 7.86 13.44
N ASP A 181 16.89 7.34 13.46
CA ASP A 181 17.15 5.93 13.72
C ASP A 181 16.82 5.53 15.16
N GLU A 182 17.08 6.41 16.14
CA GLU A 182 16.71 6.22 17.54
C GLU A 182 15.18 6.10 17.69
N LEU A 183 14.42 7.02 17.08
CA LEU A 183 12.96 7.02 17.10
C LEU A 183 12.40 5.76 16.42
N GLU A 184 12.95 5.37 15.26
CA GLU A 184 12.57 4.13 14.59
C GLU A 184 12.81 2.91 15.47
N ALA A 185 13.96 2.82 16.12
CA ALA A 185 14.29 1.69 16.98
C ALA A 185 13.32 1.59 18.18
N LYS A 186 12.96 2.72 18.79
CA LYS A 186 11.98 2.77 19.88
C LYS A 186 10.58 2.33 19.40
N LEU A 187 10.12 2.86 18.26
CA LEU A 187 8.84 2.48 17.67
C LEU A 187 8.78 0.99 17.33
N ARG A 188 9.82 0.45 16.71
CA ARG A 188 9.90 -0.98 16.40
C ARG A 188 9.87 -1.84 17.65
N ALA A 189 10.59 -1.46 18.70
CA ALA A 189 10.62 -2.20 19.96
C ALA A 189 9.22 -2.22 20.60
N GLU A 190 8.51 -1.10 20.60
CA GLU A 190 7.15 -0.99 21.16
C GLU A 190 6.13 -1.79 20.34
N LEU A 191 6.15 -1.67 19.01
CA LEU A 191 5.25 -2.40 18.12
C LEU A 191 5.46 -3.92 18.16
N VAL A 192 6.71 -4.38 18.36
CA VAL A 192 7.02 -5.82 18.49
C VAL A 192 6.66 -6.33 19.88
N ALA A 193 6.87 -5.52 20.93
CA ALA A 193 6.54 -5.91 22.30
C ALA A 193 5.02 -6.02 22.54
N ASN A 194 4.22 -5.20 21.84
CA ASN A 194 2.77 -5.11 22.04
C ASN A 194 1.98 -5.25 20.73
N PRO A 195 2.09 -6.39 20.00
CA PRO A 195 1.44 -6.55 18.70
C PRO A 195 -0.09 -6.55 18.78
N GLU A 196 -0.67 -6.92 19.92
CA GLU A 196 -2.12 -6.89 20.15
C GLU A 196 -2.64 -5.47 20.38
N GLN A 197 -1.89 -4.62 21.09
CA GLN A 197 -2.25 -3.21 21.29
C GLN A 197 -2.14 -2.41 20.00
N ALA A 198 -1.13 -2.68 19.18
CA ALA A 198 -1.02 -2.11 17.84
C ALA A 198 -2.23 -2.50 16.96
N LEU A 199 -2.71 -3.74 17.09
CA LEU A 199 -3.89 -4.23 16.39
C LEU A 199 -5.19 -3.54 16.84
N MET A 200 -5.37 -3.34 18.15
CA MET A 200 -6.56 -2.67 18.72
C MET A 200 -6.62 -1.20 18.30
N ALA A 201 -5.50 -0.49 18.31
CA ALA A 201 -5.42 0.90 17.87
C ALA A 201 -5.78 1.09 16.37
N ASP A 202 -5.49 0.09 15.53
CA ASP A 202 -5.86 0.11 14.11
C ASP A 202 -7.36 -0.19 13.90
N ILE A 203 -7.98 -0.97 14.78
CA ILE A 203 -9.42 -1.28 14.73
C ILE A 203 -10.26 -0.08 15.21
N GLU A 204 -9.85 0.62 16.26
CA GLU A 204 -10.52 1.82 16.75
C GLU A 204 -10.54 2.93 15.71
N GLN A 205 -9.42 3.18 15.02
CA GLN A 205 -9.35 4.16 13.94
C GLN A 205 -10.23 3.81 12.73
N SER A 206 -10.37 2.53 12.41
CA SER A 206 -11.22 2.11 11.29
C SER A 206 -12.73 2.25 11.57
N ASN A 207 -13.13 2.30 12.84
CA ASN A 207 -14.52 2.50 13.25
C ASN A 207 -14.88 4.01 13.28
N ASP A 208 -13.96 4.86 13.72
CA ASP A 208 -14.18 6.32 13.72
C ASP A 208 -14.29 6.90 12.30
N ASP A 209 -13.50 6.37 11.35
CA ASP A 209 -13.60 6.76 9.92
C ASP A 209 -14.91 6.28 9.28
N ALA A 210 -15.50 5.18 9.75
CA ALA A 210 -16.76 4.65 9.22
C ALA A 210 -18.00 5.41 9.73
N GLU A 211 -17.92 6.06 10.89
CA GLU A 211 -19.01 6.88 11.44
C GLU A 211 -19.00 8.33 10.91
N SER A 212 -17.89 8.79 10.33
CA SER A 212 -17.79 10.14 9.75
C SER A 212 -18.31 10.26 8.32
N ASP A 213 -18.64 9.14 7.65
CA ASP A 213 -19.14 9.07 6.27
C ASP A 213 -20.69 8.92 6.17
N PHE A 214 -21.43 9.19 7.26
CA PHE A 214 -22.89 9.23 7.27
C PHE A 214 -23.45 10.63 7.49
#